data_97b4101ca9dd141cce082f9164baebed
#
_entry.id   97b4101ca9dd141cce082f9164baebed
#
_cell.length_a   1.000
_cell.length_b   1.000
_cell.length_c   1.000
_cell.angle_alpha   90.00
_cell.angle_beta   90.00
_cell.angle_gamma   90.00
#
_symmetry.space_group_name_H-M   'P 1'
#
loop_
_entity.id
_entity.type
_entity.pdbx_description
1 polymer ?
#
loop_
_entity_poly.entity_id
_entity_poly.type
_entity_poly.pdbx_seq_one_letter_code
_entity_poly.pdbx_strand_id
1 'polypeptide(L)'
;MTAKTLDMLKSAVDAFMDENEILALKVCNDDEQIDAVMRQCYQTVSARLESGNCRTDSVNYLLICKNIERIADLCTNIAEDVIYMRHSVIVRHNLPDIFYKLGTERDWQSQ
;
A
#
# COMPACT_ATOMS: atom_id res chain seq x y z
N MET A 1 12.63 -7.56 4.68
CA MET A 1 11.89 -6.39 4.18
C MET A 1 11.89 -6.26 2.66
N THR A 2 13.05 -6.31 2.03
CA THR A 2 13.16 -6.19 0.57
C THR A 2 12.40 -7.28 -0.18
N ALA A 3 12.55 -8.54 0.24
CA ALA A 3 11.83 -9.66 -0.37
C ALA A 3 10.32 -9.51 -0.22
N LYS A 4 9.87 -9.03 0.94
CA LYS A 4 8.45 -8.78 1.20
C LYS A 4 7.90 -7.68 0.30
N THR A 5 8.65 -6.61 0.12
CA THR A 5 8.26 -5.49 -0.73
C THR A 5 8.19 -5.90 -2.20
N LEU A 6 9.15 -6.71 -2.67
CA LEU A 6 9.11 -7.26 -4.02
C LEU A 6 7.91 -8.16 -4.24
N ASP A 7 7.56 -8.98 -3.25
CA ASP A 7 6.37 -9.82 -3.29
C ASP A 7 5.11 -8.97 -3.37
N MET A 8 5.03 -7.89 -2.60
CA MET A 8 3.92 -6.94 -2.67
C MET A 8 3.81 -6.30 -4.05
N LEU A 9 4.92 -5.88 -4.63
CA LEU A 9 4.94 -5.26 -5.95
C LEU A 9 4.42 -6.24 -7.00
N LYS A 10 4.90 -7.46 -6.98
CA LYS A 10 4.44 -8.51 -7.91
C LYS A 10 2.95 -8.76 -7.72
N SER A 11 2.49 -8.89 -6.49
CA SER A 11 1.08 -9.12 -6.17
C SER A 11 0.21 -7.94 -6.62
N ALA A 12 0.69 -6.70 -6.46
CA ALA A 12 -0.04 -5.51 -6.89
C ALA A 12 -0.19 -5.47 -8.41
N VAL A 13 0.90 -5.78 -9.14
CA VAL A 13 0.87 -5.83 -10.60
C VAL A 13 -0.07 -6.94 -11.08
N ASP A 14 0.03 -8.13 -10.49
CA ASP A 14 -0.83 -9.25 -10.83
C ASP A 14 -2.31 -8.93 -10.54
N ALA A 15 -2.58 -8.28 -9.41
CA ALA A 15 -3.93 -7.84 -9.06
C ALA A 15 -4.49 -6.87 -10.10
N PHE A 16 -3.66 -5.95 -10.56
CA PHE A 16 -4.05 -4.98 -11.58
C PHE A 16 -4.32 -5.67 -12.94
N MET A 17 -3.42 -6.54 -13.36
CA MET A 17 -3.53 -7.23 -14.65
C MET A 17 -4.73 -8.15 -14.70
N ASP A 18 -5.04 -8.84 -13.60
CA ASP A 18 -6.11 -9.83 -13.52
C ASP A 18 -7.39 -9.27 -12.91
N GLU A 19 -7.39 -8.01 -12.51
CA GLU A 19 -8.49 -7.36 -11.78
C GLU A 19 -8.91 -8.17 -10.56
N ASN A 20 -7.92 -8.68 -9.81
CA ASN A 20 -8.14 -9.59 -8.69
C ASN A 20 -8.20 -8.82 -7.37
N GLU A 21 -9.42 -8.61 -6.88
CA GLU A 21 -9.69 -7.88 -5.64
C GLU A 21 -9.11 -8.60 -4.42
N ILE A 22 -9.17 -9.93 -4.38
CA ILE A 22 -8.65 -10.71 -3.26
C ILE A 22 -7.15 -10.50 -3.11
N LEU A 23 -6.43 -10.54 -4.24
CA LEU A 23 -5.00 -10.29 -4.24
C LEU A 23 -4.66 -8.85 -3.85
N ALA A 24 -5.48 -7.89 -4.28
CA ALA A 24 -5.33 -6.50 -3.89
C ALA A 24 -5.51 -6.32 -2.38
N LEU A 25 -6.49 -6.98 -1.78
CA LEU A 25 -6.69 -6.95 -0.33
C LEU A 25 -5.50 -7.55 0.42
N LYS A 26 -4.91 -8.61 -0.13
CA LYS A 26 -3.69 -9.20 0.44
C LYS A 26 -2.55 -8.18 0.46
N VAL A 27 -2.38 -7.41 -0.61
CA VAL A 27 -1.35 -6.37 -0.69
C VAL A 27 -1.56 -5.33 0.41
N CYS A 28 -2.80 -4.89 0.61
CA CYS A 28 -3.12 -3.93 1.66
C CYS A 28 -2.82 -4.47 3.05
N ASN A 29 -3.09 -5.76 3.29
CA ASN A 29 -2.77 -6.40 4.56
C ASN A 29 -1.26 -6.54 4.78
N ASP A 30 -0.52 -6.84 3.71
CA ASP A 30 0.94 -6.99 3.79
C ASP A 30 1.63 -5.67 4.15
N ASP A 31 1.03 -4.54 3.83
CA ASP A 31 1.56 -3.22 4.15
C ASP A 31 1.76 -3.02 5.65
N GLU A 32 0.87 -3.56 6.48
CA GLU A 32 1.01 -3.48 7.93
C GLU A 32 2.29 -4.16 8.42
N GLN A 33 2.68 -5.27 7.80
CA GLN A 33 3.92 -5.97 8.13
C GLN A 33 5.14 -5.13 7.76
N ILE A 34 5.10 -4.45 6.62
CA ILE A 34 6.15 -3.53 6.20
C ILE A 34 6.27 -2.37 7.19
N ASP A 35 5.16 -1.80 7.62
CA ASP A 35 5.16 -0.71 8.61
C ASP A 35 5.79 -1.14 9.92
N ALA A 36 5.51 -2.35 10.39
CA ALA A 36 6.12 -2.88 11.62
C ALA A 36 7.64 -3.02 11.47
N VAL A 37 8.11 -3.54 10.34
CA VAL A 37 9.54 -3.67 10.06
C VAL A 37 10.20 -2.31 9.96
N MET A 38 9.54 -1.34 9.34
CA MET A 38 10.05 0.03 9.23
C MET A 38 10.24 0.68 10.59
N ARG A 39 9.29 0.49 11.51
CA ARG A 39 9.44 0.99 12.89
C ARG A 39 10.66 0.40 13.56
N GLN A 40 10.91 -0.90 13.39
CA GLN A 40 12.11 -1.54 13.92
C GLN A 40 13.38 -0.95 13.33
N CYS A 41 13.38 -0.69 12.01
CA CYS A 41 14.53 -0.09 11.34
C CYS A 41 14.84 1.30 11.90
N TYR A 42 13.83 2.13 12.11
CA TYR A 42 14.00 3.47 12.68
C TYR A 42 14.54 3.40 14.10
N GLN A 43 14.04 2.48 14.92
CA GLN A 43 14.52 2.29 16.28
C GLN A 43 16.00 1.86 16.30
N THR A 44 16.37 0.94 15.42
CA THR A 44 17.74 0.46 15.29
C THR A 44 18.68 1.58 14.88
N VAL A 45 18.29 2.39 13.89
CA VAL A 45 19.09 3.52 13.43
C VAL A 45 19.25 4.56 14.55
N SER A 46 18.17 4.88 15.26
CA SER A 46 18.20 5.83 16.37
C SER A 46 19.16 5.36 17.45
N ALA A 47 19.14 4.08 17.82
CA ALA A 47 20.03 3.52 18.82
C ALA A 47 21.49 3.60 18.38
N ARG A 48 21.79 3.34 17.11
CA ARG A 48 23.16 3.46 16.58
C ARG A 48 23.66 4.88 16.58
N LEU A 49 22.80 5.84 16.23
CA LEU A 49 23.16 7.25 16.24
C LEU A 49 23.47 7.74 17.67
N GLU A 50 22.66 7.29 18.64
CA GLU A 50 22.87 7.62 20.06
C GLU A 50 24.18 7.06 20.59
N SER A 51 24.56 5.86 20.14
CA SER A 51 25.81 5.22 20.58
C SER A 51 27.04 5.78 19.90
N GLY A 52 26.89 6.74 18.98
CA GLY A 52 28.02 7.36 18.28
C GLY A 52 28.60 6.53 17.15
N ASN A 53 27.91 5.49 16.70
CA ASN A 53 28.32 4.68 15.56
C ASN A 53 28.23 5.49 14.25
N CYS A 54 28.81 4.95 13.18
CA CYS A 54 28.96 5.63 11.90
C CYS A 54 27.67 6.28 11.42
N ARG A 55 27.64 7.61 11.42
CA ARG A 55 26.45 8.38 11.03
C ARG A 55 26.13 8.24 9.56
N THR A 56 27.15 8.19 8.71
CA THR A 56 26.98 8.09 7.26
C THR A 56 26.26 6.81 6.88
N ASP A 57 26.70 5.68 7.44
CA ASP A 57 26.06 4.38 7.15
C ASP A 57 24.63 4.33 7.69
N SER A 58 24.39 4.91 8.86
CA SER A 58 23.06 4.96 9.45
C SER A 58 22.11 5.82 8.63
N VAL A 59 22.57 6.95 8.13
CA VAL A 59 21.77 7.84 7.27
C VAL A 59 21.46 7.14 5.93
N ASN A 60 22.46 6.50 5.32
CA ASN A 60 22.26 5.77 4.07
C ASN A 60 21.26 4.61 4.25
N TYR A 61 21.37 3.89 5.35
CA TYR A 61 20.42 2.82 5.68
C TYR A 61 19.01 3.38 5.79
N LEU A 62 18.86 4.50 6.47
CA LEU A 62 17.56 5.15 6.64
C LEU A 62 16.96 5.59 5.29
N LEU A 63 17.77 6.12 4.39
CA LEU A 63 17.33 6.52 3.05
C LEU A 63 16.85 5.32 2.23
N ILE A 64 17.57 4.20 2.32
CA ILE A 64 17.16 2.96 1.65
C ILE A 64 15.81 2.49 2.21
N CYS A 65 15.66 2.51 3.53
CA CYS A 65 14.39 2.13 4.17
C CYS A 65 13.24 3.02 3.72
N LYS A 66 13.47 4.33 3.63
CA LYS A 66 12.48 5.29 3.13
C LYS A 66 12.05 4.98 1.70
N ASN A 67 12.99 4.62 0.84
CA ASN A 67 12.68 4.29 -0.54
C ASN A 67 11.87 2.99 -0.65
N ILE A 68 12.20 2.00 0.18
CA ILE A 68 11.43 0.75 0.23
C ILE A 68 10.00 1.02 0.72
N GLU A 69 9.85 1.88 1.72
CA GLU A 69 8.52 2.29 2.20
C GLU A 69 7.70 2.94 1.09
N ARG A 70 8.31 3.79 0.29
CA ARG A 70 7.64 4.42 -0.86
C ARG A 70 7.16 3.39 -1.87
N ILE A 71 7.97 2.37 -2.14
CA ILE A 71 7.57 1.29 -3.04
C ILE A 71 6.36 0.55 -2.47
N ALA A 72 6.38 0.25 -1.17
CA ALA A 72 5.26 -0.41 -0.50
C ALA A 72 3.98 0.45 -0.57
N ASP A 73 4.10 1.75 -0.36
CA ASP A 73 2.97 2.68 -0.47
C ASP A 73 2.39 2.71 -1.88
N LEU A 74 3.25 2.70 -2.90
CA LEU A 74 2.81 2.62 -4.29
C LEU A 74 2.05 1.31 -4.57
N CYS A 75 2.53 0.20 -4.01
CA CYS A 75 1.83 -1.08 -4.13
C CYS A 75 0.44 -1.02 -3.52
N THR A 76 0.33 -0.40 -2.34
CA THR A 76 -0.96 -0.21 -1.66
C THR A 76 -1.89 0.66 -2.50
N ASN A 77 -1.38 1.74 -3.09
CA ASN A 77 -2.17 2.61 -3.95
C ASN A 77 -2.69 1.87 -5.18
N ILE A 78 -1.86 1.06 -5.82
CA ILE A 78 -2.28 0.23 -6.95
C ILE A 78 -3.38 -0.74 -6.51
N ALA A 79 -3.20 -1.38 -5.36
CA ALA A 79 -4.18 -2.32 -4.82
C ALA A 79 -5.52 -1.64 -4.53
N GLU A 80 -5.49 -0.45 -3.94
CA GLU A 80 -6.69 0.34 -3.68
C GLU A 80 -7.40 0.72 -4.98
N ASP A 81 -6.64 1.09 -6.00
CA ASP A 81 -7.19 1.41 -7.32
C ASP A 81 -7.88 0.18 -7.95
N VAL A 82 -7.29 -1.00 -7.79
CA VAL A 82 -7.90 -2.25 -8.28
C VAL A 82 -9.23 -2.50 -7.58
N ILE A 83 -9.26 -2.36 -6.27
CA ILE A 83 -10.49 -2.52 -5.49
C ILE A 83 -11.55 -1.52 -5.96
N TYR A 84 -11.15 -0.27 -6.12
CA TYR A 84 -12.05 0.79 -6.60
C TYR A 84 -12.60 0.47 -7.99
N MET A 85 -11.75 0.03 -8.91
CA MET A 85 -12.17 -0.32 -10.27
C MET A 85 -13.19 -1.47 -10.27
N ARG A 86 -12.96 -2.49 -9.44
CA ARG A 86 -13.88 -3.62 -9.32
C ARG A 86 -15.23 -3.16 -8.81
N HIS A 87 -15.26 -2.30 -7.80
CA HIS A 87 -16.50 -1.74 -7.27
C HIS A 87 -17.21 -0.88 -8.31
N SER A 88 -16.48 -0.10 -9.10
CA SER A 88 -17.05 0.71 -10.17
C SER A 88 -17.73 -0.15 -11.24
N VAL A 89 -17.12 -1.29 -11.59
CA VAL A 89 -17.71 -2.22 -12.56
C VAL A 89 -19.02 -2.79 -12.01
N ILE A 90 -19.04 -3.21 -10.75
CA ILE A 90 -20.25 -3.70 -10.09
C ILE A 90 -21.33 -2.61 -10.08
N VAL A 91 -20.95 -1.39 -9.77
CA VAL A 91 -21.85 -0.23 -9.78
C VAL A 91 -22.47 -0.03 -11.15
N ARG A 92 -21.68 -0.14 -12.22
CA ARG A 92 -22.18 0.01 -13.60
C ARG A 92 -23.19 -1.08 -13.98
N HIS A 93 -22.95 -2.31 -13.55
CA HIS A 93 -23.86 -3.43 -13.83
C HIS A 93 -25.18 -3.29 -13.10
N ASN A 94 -25.17 -2.69 -11.93
CA ASN A 94 -26.34 -2.51 -11.08
C ASN A 94 -26.84 -1.06 -11.09
N LEU A 95 -26.61 -0.35 -12.18
CA LEU A 95 -26.86 1.07 -12.28
C LEU A 95 -28.27 1.50 -11.86
N PRO A 96 -29.36 0.83 -12.25
CA PRO A 96 -30.71 1.25 -11.83
C PRO A 96 -30.91 1.26 -10.32
N ASP A 97 -30.42 0.23 -9.63
CA ASP A 97 -30.54 0.12 -8.18
C ASP A 97 -29.64 1.12 -7.46
N ILE A 98 -28.48 1.35 -8.04
CA ILE A 98 -27.47 2.22 -7.45
C ILE A 98 -27.84 3.68 -7.61
N PHE A 99 -28.43 4.09 -8.71
CA PHE A 99 -28.95 5.44 -8.87
C PHE A 99 -29.90 5.81 -7.74
N TYR A 100 -30.67 4.87 -7.29
CA TYR A 100 -31.59 5.10 -6.19
C TYR A 100 -30.84 5.35 -4.87
N LYS A 101 -29.80 4.56 -4.61
CA LYS A 101 -28.97 4.72 -3.42
C LYS A 101 -28.11 5.96 -3.48
N LEU A 102 -27.57 6.28 -4.65
CA LEU A 102 -26.69 7.43 -4.82
C LEU A 102 -27.41 8.78 -4.74
N GLY A 103 -28.71 8.76 -4.97
CA GLY A 103 -29.53 9.95 -4.74
C GLY A 103 -29.55 10.35 -3.29
N THR A 104 -29.25 9.42 -2.37
CA THR A 104 -29.22 9.67 -0.93
C THR A 104 -27.81 9.70 -0.34
N GLU A 105 -26.79 9.17 -1.06
CA GLU A 105 -25.41 9.09 -0.58
C GLU A 105 -24.46 9.70 -1.59
N ARG A 106 -24.34 11.00 -1.61
CA ARG A 106 -23.51 11.71 -2.58
C ARG A 106 -22.07 11.90 -2.17
N ASP A 107 -21.71 11.60 -0.95
CA ASP A 107 -20.41 11.92 -0.41
C ASP A 107 -19.26 11.27 -1.19
N TRP A 108 -19.48 10.08 -1.74
CA TRP A 108 -18.46 9.39 -2.50
C TRP A 108 -18.17 10.05 -3.85
N GLN A 109 -19.10 10.84 -4.40
CA GLN A 109 -18.91 11.55 -5.68
C GLN A 109 -18.03 12.78 -5.55
N SER A 110 -17.92 13.32 -4.35
CA SER A 110 -17.12 14.51 -4.10
C SER A 110 -15.65 14.20 -3.83
N GLN A 111 -15.30 12.94 -3.84
CA GLN A 111 -13.91 12.51 -3.66
C GLN A 111 -13.16 12.42 -5.03
#